data_91e5c46a35c52dc77a357861a8c8500f
#
_entry.id   91e5c46a35c52dc77a357861a8c8500f
#
_cell.length_a   1.000
_cell.length_b   1.000
_cell.length_c   1.000
_cell.angle_alpha   90.00
_cell.angle_beta   90.00
_cell.angle_gamma   90.00
#
_symmetry.space_group_name_H-M   'P 1'
#
loop_
_entity.id
_entity.type
_entity.pdbx_description
1 polymer ?
#
loop_
_entity_poly.entity_id
_entity_poly.type
_entity_poly.pdbx_seq_one_letter_code
_entity_poly.pdbx_strand_id
1 'polypeptide(L)'
;MTEIPHRRQRMRLSLHWKAAVAFAPALGRAIAHTQTQDLSASGAAIFSDYADLTGTEVTLLLALPARTGEKAPNVLKMRARVVSTVRTPDMAQYRHGLTFIRSPHDGLDDLDAMLTSITPQAPSAAVVAAASADPITMTTPSRRLNQLKQLAQVRLAEEKANAPAISANALINDALERSYRYLKDLAEQLNVVHPDYPKSYAIAGVAEFNGLVWETGRVDFYTRELSLKTKLYDRVVLRFVLSAKKQIHLDREYPASENLRRVLTDSKIEFTAKEVRNARGYIERITFDFPCKVAASVQFSGQFDMGKILLHTSNVSGFGVVEQILAPEAITEEALDEFSAFILGETKALSPLLLRNAAR
;
A
#
# COMPACT_ATOMS: atom_id res chain seq x y z
N MET A 1 -14.00 -28.91 -24.95
CA MET A 1 -14.40 -28.79 -23.54
C MET A 1 -14.01 -27.40 -23.12
N THR A 2 -14.95 -26.49 -23.06
CA THR A 2 -14.75 -25.06 -22.75
C THR A 2 -14.80 -24.91 -21.24
N GLU A 3 -13.66 -24.55 -20.63
CA GLU A 3 -13.60 -24.21 -19.20
C GLU A 3 -14.43 -22.95 -18.94
N ILE A 4 -15.44 -23.10 -18.10
CA ILE A 4 -16.25 -21.99 -17.60
C ILE A 4 -15.42 -21.24 -16.55
N PRO A 5 -15.18 -19.92 -16.71
CA PRO A 5 -14.42 -19.17 -15.69
C PRO A 5 -15.19 -19.17 -14.37
N HIS A 6 -14.56 -19.68 -13.31
CA HIS A 6 -15.10 -19.64 -11.95
C HIS A 6 -15.43 -18.20 -11.55
N ARG A 7 -16.69 -17.86 -11.61
CA ARG A 7 -17.24 -16.60 -11.13
C ARG A 7 -17.04 -16.55 -9.62
N ARG A 8 -16.25 -15.57 -9.13
CA ARG A 8 -16.00 -15.36 -7.70
C ARG A 8 -17.33 -15.21 -6.96
N GLN A 9 -17.66 -16.17 -6.10
CA GLN A 9 -18.98 -16.29 -5.46
C GLN A 9 -19.17 -15.41 -4.21
N ARG A 10 -18.13 -14.72 -3.69
CA ARG A 10 -18.23 -13.92 -2.47
C ARG A 10 -17.47 -12.60 -2.61
N MET A 11 -18.02 -11.55 -1.98
CA MET A 11 -17.44 -10.21 -1.95
C MET A 11 -16.14 -10.24 -1.13
N ARG A 12 -15.09 -9.59 -1.65
CA ARG A 12 -13.84 -9.34 -0.94
C ARG A 12 -13.83 -7.92 -0.41
N LEU A 13 -13.48 -7.78 0.85
CA LEU A 13 -13.34 -6.50 1.53
C LEU A 13 -11.87 -6.12 1.59
N SER A 14 -11.53 -4.87 1.29
CA SER A 14 -10.18 -4.34 1.48
C SER A 14 -9.98 -4.06 2.97
N LEU A 15 -9.47 -5.06 3.70
CA LEU A 15 -9.24 -5.02 5.14
C LEU A 15 -7.78 -5.30 5.43
N HIS A 16 -7.10 -4.36 6.09
CA HIS A 16 -5.67 -4.43 6.40
C HIS A 16 -5.44 -4.89 7.85
N TRP A 17 -5.78 -6.14 8.12
CA TRP A 17 -5.60 -6.71 9.45
C TRP A 17 -4.22 -7.33 9.59
N LYS A 18 -3.62 -7.19 10.79
CA LYS A 18 -2.34 -7.83 11.09
C LYS A 18 -2.47 -9.35 10.96
N ALA A 19 -1.52 -9.94 10.26
CA ALA A 19 -1.49 -11.38 10.01
C ALA A 19 -0.06 -11.93 10.14
N ALA A 20 0.03 -13.21 10.44
CA ALA A 20 1.28 -13.95 10.35
C ALA A 20 1.04 -15.27 9.60
N VAL A 21 2.00 -15.64 8.76
CA VAL A 21 1.96 -16.88 7.98
C VAL A 21 3.01 -17.83 8.53
N ALA A 22 2.55 -18.96 9.06
CA ALA A 22 3.41 -20.04 9.48
C ALA A 22 3.45 -21.15 8.40
N PHE A 23 4.65 -21.56 8.05
CA PHE A 23 4.92 -22.61 7.07
C PHE A 23 5.05 -23.98 7.74
N ALA A 24 4.84 -25.04 6.98
CA ALA A 24 5.12 -26.40 7.47
C ALA A 24 6.60 -26.51 7.87
N PRO A 25 6.95 -27.19 8.98
CA PRO A 25 8.33 -27.31 9.46
C PRO A 25 9.29 -27.86 8.42
N ALA A 26 8.82 -28.73 7.53
CA ALA A 26 9.60 -29.32 6.43
C ALA A 26 10.13 -28.29 5.42
N LEU A 27 9.56 -27.08 5.37
CA LEU A 27 9.99 -26.03 4.45
C LEU A 27 11.13 -25.17 5.02
N GLY A 28 11.47 -25.31 6.31
CA GLY A 28 12.55 -24.57 6.95
C GLY A 28 12.42 -23.03 6.89
N ARG A 29 11.20 -22.52 6.69
CA ARG A 29 10.94 -21.07 6.53
C ARG A 29 10.50 -20.44 7.84
N ALA A 30 10.98 -19.23 8.10
CA ALA A 30 10.54 -18.43 9.24
C ALA A 30 9.10 -17.96 9.08
N ILE A 31 8.43 -17.64 10.20
CA ILE A 31 7.09 -17.04 10.19
C ILE A 31 7.18 -15.67 9.52
N ALA A 32 6.34 -15.45 8.49
CA ALA A 32 6.23 -14.17 7.83
C ALA A 32 5.17 -13.31 8.51
N HIS A 33 5.56 -12.16 9.06
CA HIS A 33 4.64 -11.16 9.59
C HIS A 33 4.19 -10.24 8.46
N THR A 34 2.88 -10.04 8.31
CA THR A 34 2.29 -9.31 7.19
C THR A 34 0.96 -8.66 7.59
N GLN A 35 0.29 -8.08 6.61
CA GLN A 35 -1.09 -7.60 6.71
C GLN A 35 -1.90 -8.17 5.55
N THR A 36 -3.21 -8.34 5.76
CA THR A 36 -4.12 -8.66 4.66
C THR A 36 -4.27 -7.44 3.75
N GLN A 37 -4.34 -7.64 2.45
CA GLN A 37 -4.69 -6.61 1.47
C GLN A 37 -6.17 -6.64 1.16
N ASP A 38 -6.70 -7.83 0.99
CA ASP A 38 -8.13 -8.10 0.86
C ASP A 38 -8.47 -9.37 1.65
N LEU A 39 -9.73 -9.47 2.11
CA LEU A 39 -10.22 -10.56 2.92
C LEU A 39 -11.66 -10.90 2.54
N SER A 40 -11.99 -12.18 2.55
CA SER A 40 -13.34 -12.70 2.36
C SER A 40 -13.52 -13.98 3.19
N ALA A 41 -14.73 -14.48 3.35
CA ALA A 41 -14.99 -15.76 4.02
C ALA A 41 -14.33 -16.98 3.32
N SER A 42 -13.79 -16.85 2.11
CA SER A 42 -13.18 -17.95 1.35
C SER A 42 -11.69 -17.80 1.12
N GLY A 43 -11.09 -16.64 1.45
CA GLY A 43 -9.68 -16.41 1.20
C GLY A 43 -9.22 -14.99 1.50
N ALA A 44 -7.91 -14.77 1.39
CA ALA A 44 -7.25 -13.49 1.64
C ALA A 44 -6.16 -13.23 0.60
N ALA A 45 -5.73 -11.98 0.48
CA ALA A 45 -4.46 -11.64 -0.14
C ALA A 45 -3.51 -11.06 0.90
N ILE A 46 -2.24 -11.48 0.85
CA ILE A 46 -1.17 -11.06 1.75
C ILE A 46 0.11 -10.76 0.95
N PHE A 47 1.09 -10.14 1.61
CA PHE A 47 2.44 -9.96 1.07
C PHE A 47 3.47 -10.77 1.86
N SER A 48 4.52 -11.25 1.18
CA SER A 48 5.71 -11.81 1.84
C SER A 48 6.94 -11.69 0.92
N ASP A 49 8.11 -11.94 1.49
CA ASP A 49 9.38 -11.91 0.76
C ASP A 49 9.67 -13.23 0.00
N TYR A 50 8.82 -14.22 0.12
CA TYR A 50 9.00 -15.54 -0.48
C TYR A 50 8.41 -15.61 -1.90
N ALA A 51 9.27 -15.90 -2.89
CA ALA A 51 8.89 -15.93 -4.30
C ALA A 51 8.01 -17.12 -4.70
N ASP A 52 8.19 -18.26 -4.05
CA ASP A 52 7.69 -19.55 -4.54
C ASP A 52 6.82 -20.25 -3.49
N LEU A 53 5.60 -19.74 -3.35
CA LEU A 53 4.61 -20.29 -2.43
C LEU A 53 3.41 -20.93 -3.12
N THR A 54 3.23 -20.78 -4.42
CA THR A 54 2.05 -21.30 -5.14
C THR A 54 1.92 -22.82 -4.94
N GLY A 55 0.74 -23.27 -4.55
CA GLY A 55 0.44 -24.66 -4.21
C GLY A 55 0.76 -25.06 -2.76
N THR A 56 1.50 -24.23 -2.01
CA THR A 56 1.89 -24.52 -0.63
C THR A 56 0.73 -24.34 0.33
N GLU A 57 0.59 -25.26 1.29
CA GLU A 57 -0.32 -25.09 2.43
C GLU A 57 0.39 -24.33 3.54
N VAL A 58 -0.31 -23.34 4.10
CA VAL A 58 0.17 -22.47 5.17
C VAL A 58 -0.86 -22.36 6.27
N THR A 59 -0.41 -21.99 7.47
CA THR A 59 -1.30 -21.57 8.55
C THR A 59 -1.30 -20.05 8.63
N LEU A 60 -2.46 -19.44 8.42
CA LEU A 60 -2.68 -18.01 8.60
C LEU A 60 -3.16 -17.75 10.03
N LEU A 61 -2.44 -16.88 10.73
CA LEU A 61 -2.82 -16.31 12.02
C LEU A 61 -3.31 -14.90 11.74
N LEU A 62 -4.58 -14.62 11.97
CA LEU A 62 -5.23 -13.34 11.68
C LEU A 62 -5.65 -12.67 12.97
N ALA A 63 -5.11 -11.49 13.28
CA ALA A 63 -5.51 -10.69 14.41
C ALA A 63 -6.78 -9.91 14.08
N LEU A 64 -7.89 -10.26 14.75
CA LEU A 64 -9.13 -9.51 14.63
C LEU A 64 -9.04 -8.19 15.39
N PRO A 65 -9.69 -7.12 14.91
CA PRO A 65 -9.81 -5.90 15.69
C PRO A 65 -10.55 -6.17 17.00
N ALA A 66 -10.03 -5.59 18.10
CA ALA A 66 -10.63 -5.74 19.42
C ALA A 66 -12.07 -5.19 19.44
N ARG A 67 -13.01 -5.95 19.95
CA ARG A 67 -14.36 -5.45 20.24
C ARG A 67 -14.32 -4.54 21.48
N THR A 68 -15.21 -3.55 21.51
CA THR A 68 -15.31 -2.61 22.64
C THR A 68 -15.49 -3.39 23.97
N GLY A 69 -14.46 -3.37 24.82
CA GLY A 69 -14.43 -4.06 26.10
C GLY A 69 -13.47 -5.27 26.21
N GLU A 70 -12.88 -5.74 25.11
CA GLU A 70 -11.87 -6.82 25.14
C GLU A 70 -10.46 -6.26 25.32
N LYS A 71 -9.69 -6.84 26.26
CA LYS A 71 -8.32 -6.41 26.60
C LYS A 71 -7.23 -6.98 25.70
N ALA A 72 -7.53 -7.94 24.81
CA ALA A 72 -6.57 -8.56 23.90
C ALA A 72 -7.21 -8.81 22.54
N PRO A 73 -6.45 -8.68 21.43
CA PRO A 73 -6.95 -9.05 20.11
C PRO A 73 -7.21 -10.56 20.03
N ASN A 74 -8.36 -10.93 19.50
CA ASN A 74 -8.66 -12.33 19.20
C ASN A 74 -7.87 -12.73 17.95
N VAL A 75 -7.14 -13.84 17.99
CA VAL A 75 -6.34 -14.34 16.87
C VAL A 75 -6.97 -15.60 16.31
N LEU A 76 -7.46 -15.52 15.08
CA LEU A 76 -7.95 -16.68 14.35
C LEU A 76 -6.78 -17.44 13.72
N LYS A 77 -6.83 -18.76 13.85
CA LYS A 77 -5.86 -19.67 13.23
C LYS A 77 -6.56 -20.48 12.14
N MET A 78 -6.19 -20.25 10.89
CA MET A 78 -6.82 -20.84 9.71
C MET A 78 -5.78 -21.56 8.85
N ARG A 79 -6.17 -22.69 8.25
CA ARG A 79 -5.38 -23.30 7.17
C ARG A 79 -5.74 -22.67 5.84
N ALA A 80 -4.75 -22.43 5.00
CA ALA A 80 -4.94 -21.87 3.68
C ALA A 80 -3.98 -22.51 2.67
N ARG A 81 -4.38 -22.51 1.40
CA ARG A 81 -3.51 -22.87 0.28
C ARG A 81 -3.21 -21.62 -0.52
N VAL A 82 -1.94 -21.41 -0.85
CA VAL A 82 -1.52 -20.34 -1.75
C VAL A 82 -1.91 -20.73 -3.18
N VAL A 83 -2.83 -19.99 -3.79
CA VAL A 83 -3.34 -20.28 -5.14
C VAL A 83 -2.70 -19.41 -6.22
N SER A 84 -2.07 -18.31 -5.82
CA SER A 84 -1.34 -17.44 -6.75
C SER A 84 -0.22 -16.71 -6.03
N THR A 85 0.90 -16.51 -6.71
CA THR A 85 2.02 -15.69 -6.28
C THR A 85 2.36 -14.75 -7.42
N VAL A 86 2.31 -13.45 -7.18
CA VAL A 86 2.61 -12.42 -8.16
C VAL A 86 3.65 -11.48 -7.58
N ARG A 87 4.76 -11.27 -8.29
CA ARG A 87 5.76 -10.29 -7.90
C ARG A 87 5.17 -8.89 -7.99
N THR A 88 5.27 -8.14 -6.90
CA THR A 88 4.85 -6.74 -6.90
C THR A 88 5.98 -5.90 -7.47
N PRO A 89 5.78 -5.17 -8.59
CA PRO A 89 6.87 -4.44 -9.24
C PRO A 89 7.55 -3.40 -8.36
N ASP A 90 6.81 -2.85 -7.40
CA ASP A 90 7.20 -1.70 -6.58
C ASP A 90 7.67 -2.06 -5.16
N MET A 91 7.49 -3.30 -4.75
CA MET A 91 7.96 -3.81 -3.47
C MET A 91 8.86 -5.02 -3.75
N ALA A 92 9.94 -5.21 -2.99
CA ALA A 92 10.73 -6.43 -3.04
C ALA A 92 9.95 -7.64 -2.49
N GLN A 93 8.62 -7.60 -2.57
CA GLN A 93 7.68 -8.54 -1.99
C GLN A 93 6.78 -9.16 -3.05
N TYR A 94 6.24 -10.34 -2.71
CA TYR A 94 5.31 -11.08 -3.53
C TYR A 94 3.92 -11.02 -2.91
N ARG A 95 2.92 -10.74 -3.75
CA ARG A 95 1.51 -10.82 -3.37
C ARG A 95 1.03 -12.24 -3.56
N HIS A 96 0.48 -12.83 -2.49
CA HIS A 96 -0.06 -14.17 -2.48
C HIS A 96 -1.56 -14.15 -2.33
N GLY A 97 -2.26 -14.83 -3.24
CA GLY A 97 -3.67 -15.14 -3.08
C GLY A 97 -3.83 -16.44 -2.28
N LEU A 98 -4.57 -16.38 -1.20
CA LEU A 98 -4.86 -17.51 -0.31
C LEU A 98 -6.32 -17.97 -0.50
N THR A 99 -6.53 -19.28 -0.52
CA THR A 99 -7.85 -19.90 -0.38
C THR A 99 -7.88 -20.66 0.94
N PHE A 100 -8.89 -20.40 1.77
CA PHE A 100 -9.03 -21.08 3.06
C PHE A 100 -9.47 -22.52 2.87
N ILE A 101 -8.87 -23.42 3.67
CA ILE A 101 -9.18 -24.84 3.71
C ILE A 101 -10.06 -25.05 4.95
N ARG A 102 -11.35 -25.39 4.73
CA ARG A 102 -12.27 -25.66 5.83
C ARG A 102 -11.84 -26.88 6.63
N SER A 103 -11.80 -26.71 7.94
CA SER A 103 -11.42 -27.72 8.93
C SER A 103 -12.29 -27.55 10.18
N PRO A 104 -12.63 -28.59 10.91
CA PRO A 104 -13.33 -28.43 12.19
C PRO A 104 -12.55 -27.48 13.12
N HIS A 105 -13.23 -26.49 13.69
CA HIS A 105 -12.67 -25.48 14.61
C HIS A 105 -11.61 -24.55 13.98
N ASP A 106 -11.78 -24.18 12.71
CA ASP A 106 -10.85 -23.34 11.95
C ASP A 106 -11.07 -21.83 12.09
N GLY A 107 -12.04 -21.40 12.88
CA GLY A 107 -12.37 -19.97 13.08
C GLY A 107 -12.99 -19.29 11.86
N LEU A 108 -13.28 -20.01 10.77
CA LEU A 108 -13.88 -19.42 9.56
C LEU A 108 -15.31 -18.93 9.79
N ASP A 109 -16.06 -19.58 10.69
CA ASP A 109 -17.41 -19.15 11.04
C ASP A 109 -17.37 -17.83 11.84
N ASP A 110 -16.38 -17.65 12.72
CA ASP A 110 -16.14 -16.40 13.44
C ASP A 110 -15.73 -15.28 12.47
N LEU A 111 -14.89 -15.61 11.50
CA LEU A 111 -14.48 -14.68 10.44
C LEU A 111 -15.70 -14.27 9.59
N ASP A 112 -16.54 -15.23 9.16
CA ASP A 112 -17.73 -14.95 8.35
C ASP A 112 -18.75 -14.09 9.11
N ALA A 113 -18.96 -14.37 10.40
CA ALA A 113 -19.80 -13.57 11.29
C ALA A 113 -19.27 -12.13 11.43
N MET A 114 -17.95 -11.97 11.56
CA MET A 114 -17.33 -10.65 11.67
C MET A 114 -17.39 -9.87 10.36
N LEU A 115 -17.07 -10.51 9.24
CA LEU A 115 -17.19 -9.88 7.91
C LEU A 115 -18.63 -9.48 7.60
N THR A 116 -19.59 -10.29 8.00
CA THR A 116 -21.03 -9.99 7.87
C THR A 116 -21.42 -8.78 8.72
N SER A 117 -20.86 -8.63 9.92
CA SER A 117 -21.13 -7.48 10.79
C SER A 117 -20.52 -6.16 10.28
N ILE A 118 -19.46 -6.23 9.50
CA ILE A 118 -18.78 -5.07 8.90
C ILE A 118 -19.41 -4.70 7.55
N THR A 119 -20.01 -5.69 6.86
CA THR A 119 -20.68 -5.46 5.58
C THR A 119 -22.09 -4.93 5.84
N PRO A 120 -22.51 -3.78 5.30
CA PRO A 120 -23.89 -3.34 5.37
C PRO A 120 -24.78 -4.41 4.74
N GLN A 121 -25.60 -5.04 5.54
CA GLN A 121 -26.47 -6.13 5.14
C GLN A 121 -27.52 -5.59 4.16
N ALA A 122 -27.44 -5.97 2.89
CA ALA A 122 -28.60 -5.93 2.04
C ALA A 122 -29.66 -6.81 2.66
N PRO A 123 -30.95 -6.39 2.74
CA PRO A 123 -31.98 -7.16 3.41
C PRO A 123 -32.07 -8.55 2.80
N SER A 124 -31.89 -9.54 3.64
CA SER A 124 -31.91 -10.96 3.27
C SER A 124 -33.21 -11.30 2.56
N ALA A 125 -33.14 -11.98 1.43
CA ALA A 125 -34.29 -12.50 0.67
C ALA A 125 -35.21 -13.44 1.50
N ALA A 126 -34.73 -13.87 2.69
CA ALA A 126 -35.51 -14.68 3.61
C ALA A 126 -36.68 -13.92 4.29
N VAL A 127 -36.60 -12.56 4.37
CA VAL A 127 -37.70 -11.75 4.94
C VAL A 127 -38.81 -11.54 3.91
N VAL A 128 -38.52 -11.71 2.62
CA VAL A 128 -39.51 -11.58 1.54
C VAL A 128 -40.33 -12.88 1.34
N ALA A 129 -39.76 -14.03 1.71
CA ALA A 129 -40.43 -15.32 1.58
C ALA A 129 -41.40 -15.66 2.74
N ALA A 130 -41.28 -15.01 3.89
CA ALA A 130 -42.19 -15.20 5.02
C ALA A 130 -43.48 -14.34 4.94
N ALA A 131 -43.60 -13.47 3.91
CA ALA A 131 -44.75 -12.59 3.74
C ALA A 131 -45.80 -13.14 2.73
N SER A 132 -45.68 -14.38 2.25
CA SER A 132 -46.53 -14.92 1.19
C SER A 132 -47.39 -16.12 1.59
N ALA A 133 -47.66 -16.34 2.85
CA ALA A 133 -48.54 -17.39 3.30
C ALA A 133 -49.45 -16.93 4.46
N ASP A 134 -50.38 -16.03 4.17
CA ASP A 134 -51.63 -15.93 4.96
C ASP A 134 -52.75 -15.27 4.12
N PRO A 135 -54.02 -15.72 4.29
CA PRO A 135 -55.08 -15.35 3.38
C PRO A 135 -55.59 -13.93 3.66
N ILE A 136 -55.95 -13.31 2.59
CA ILE A 136 -56.61 -12.00 2.38
C ILE A 136 -57.46 -11.58 3.59
N THR A 137 -56.88 -10.78 4.46
CA THR A 137 -57.61 -9.89 5.35
C THR A 137 -57.30 -8.46 4.93
N MET A 138 -58.36 -7.69 4.62
CA MET A 138 -58.30 -6.31 4.17
C MET A 138 -57.42 -5.45 5.07
N THR A 139 -56.17 -5.25 4.67
CA THR A 139 -55.20 -4.41 5.43
C THR A 139 -55.41 -2.96 5.05
N THR A 140 -55.81 -2.15 6.00
CA THR A 140 -56.05 -0.71 5.92
C THR A 140 -54.88 0.01 5.18
N PRO A 141 -55.15 0.98 4.27
CA PRO A 141 -54.10 1.69 3.49
C PRO A 141 -52.98 2.34 4.32
N SER A 142 -53.25 2.59 5.59
CA SER A 142 -52.35 3.24 6.53
C SER A 142 -51.11 2.41 6.91
N ARG A 143 -51.19 1.10 6.93
CA ARG A 143 -50.10 0.21 7.37
C ARG A 143 -48.99 0.11 6.31
N ARG A 144 -49.35 0.05 5.05
CA ARG A 144 -48.42 0.02 3.91
C ARG A 144 -47.71 1.35 3.73
N LEU A 145 -48.42 2.45 3.94
CA LEU A 145 -47.87 3.79 3.88
C LEU A 145 -46.87 4.04 5.04
N ASN A 146 -47.15 3.53 6.24
CA ASN A 146 -46.25 3.64 7.38
C ASN A 146 -44.98 2.78 7.19
N GLN A 147 -45.08 1.57 6.60
CA GLN A 147 -43.90 0.78 6.24
C GLN A 147 -43.03 1.47 5.18
N LEU A 148 -43.65 2.07 4.17
CA LEU A 148 -42.92 2.83 3.16
C LEU A 148 -42.24 4.08 3.76
N LYS A 149 -42.91 4.77 4.67
CA LYS A 149 -42.33 5.93 5.40
C LYS A 149 -41.14 5.50 6.26
N GLN A 150 -41.22 4.36 6.97
CA GLN A 150 -40.09 3.83 7.75
C GLN A 150 -38.92 3.44 6.85
N LEU A 151 -39.16 2.74 5.73
CA LEU A 151 -38.13 2.41 4.76
C LEU A 151 -37.48 3.65 4.13
N ALA A 152 -38.28 4.67 3.83
CA ALA A 152 -37.77 5.94 3.30
C ALA A 152 -36.93 6.68 4.34
N GLN A 153 -37.33 6.68 5.62
CA GLN A 153 -36.54 7.29 6.71
C GLN A 153 -35.22 6.55 6.94
N VAL A 154 -35.22 5.21 6.91
CA VAL A 154 -33.98 4.42 7.01
C VAL A 154 -33.03 4.73 5.86
N ARG A 155 -33.52 4.74 4.62
CA ARG A 155 -32.69 5.10 3.43
C ARG A 155 -32.15 6.54 3.52
N LEU A 156 -32.96 7.50 3.91
CA LEU A 156 -32.53 8.88 4.09
C LEU A 156 -31.50 9.04 5.22
N ALA A 157 -31.60 8.22 6.26
CA ALA A 157 -30.61 8.19 7.34
C ALA A 157 -29.29 7.54 6.87
N GLU A 158 -29.36 6.46 6.08
CA GLU A 158 -28.20 5.83 5.46
C GLU A 158 -27.50 6.75 4.44
N GLU A 159 -28.25 7.47 3.60
CA GLU A 159 -27.71 8.47 2.67
C GLU A 159 -27.04 9.62 3.42
N LYS A 160 -27.65 10.12 4.50
CA LYS A 160 -27.05 11.17 5.36
C LYS A 160 -25.81 10.68 6.10
N ALA A 161 -25.76 9.43 6.54
CA ALA A 161 -24.59 8.84 7.18
C ALA A 161 -23.44 8.61 6.21
N ASN A 162 -23.73 8.30 4.94
CA ASN A 162 -22.73 8.07 3.90
C ASN A 162 -22.25 9.35 3.20
N ALA A 163 -23.03 10.44 3.25
CA ALA A 163 -22.71 11.71 2.59
C ALA A 163 -21.32 12.27 2.97
N PRO A 164 -20.89 12.28 4.26
CA PRO A 164 -19.57 12.78 4.62
C PRO A 164 -18.42 11.84 4.08
N ALA A 165 -18.61 10.54 4.05
CA ALA A 165 -17.63 9.62 3.50
C ALA A 165 -17.49 9.76 1.97
N ILE A 166 -18.59 9.95 1.26
CA ILE A 166 -18.59 10.23 -0.19
C ILE A 166 -17.88 11.55 -0.48
N SER A 167 -18.13 12.58 0.33
CA SER A 167 -17.46 13.88 0.22
C SER A 167 -15.96 13.78 0.48
N ALA A 168 -15.53 13.05 1.52
CA ALA A 168 -14.11 12.82 1.83
C ALA A 168 -13.39 12.07 0.72
N ASN A 169 -14.03 11.04 0.14
CA ASN A 169 -13.48 10.28 -0.97
C ASN A 169 -13.31 11.14 -2.23
N ALA A 170 -14.25 12.05 -2.50
CA ALA A 170 -14.14 13.00 -3.60
C ALA A 170 -12.95 13.96 -3.39
N LEU A 171 -12.78 14.50 -2.17
CA LEU A 171 -11.66 15.38 -1.85
C LEU A 171 -10.30 14.68 -2.03
N ILE A 172 -10.16 13.43 -1.58
CA ILE A 172 -8.95 12.64 -1.79
C ILE A 172 -8.70 12.43 -3.29
N ASN A 173 -9.75 12.04 -4.04
CA ASN A 173 -9.64 11.82 -5.48
C ASN A 173 -9.17 13.08 -6.21
N ASP A 174 -9.78 14.23 -5.94
CA ASP A 174 -9.45 15.50 -6.57
C ASP A 174 -8.03 15.97 -6.23
N ALA A 175 -7.58 15.74 -4.99
CA ALA A 175 -6.22 16.04 -4.55
C ALA A 175 -5.19 15.15 -5.24
N LEU A 176 -5.46 13.84 -5.37
CA LEU A 176 -4.58 12.90 -6.08
C LEU A 176 -4.56 13.18 -7.58
N GLU A 177 -5.69 13.51 -8.20
CA GLU A 177 -5.74 13.89 -9.62
C GLU A 177 -4.94 15.17 -9.88
N ARG A 178 -5.05 16.18 -9.00
CA ARG A 178 -4.25 17.40 -9.06
C ARG A 178 -2.77 17.10 -8.92
N SER A 179 -2.39 16.27 -7.94
CA SER A 179 -1.01 15.83 -7.76
C SER A 179 -0.47 15.13 -9.01
N TYR A 180 -1.28 14.25 -9.62
CA TYR A 180 -0.87 13.55 -10.84
C TYR A 180 -0.60 14.52 -11.99
N ARG A 181 -1.52 15.44 -12.27
CA ARG A 181 -1.37 16.41 -13.36
C ARG A 181 -0.13 17.27 -13.15
N TYR A 182 0.00 17.87 -11.95
CA TYR A 182 1.12 18.73 -11.61
C TYR A 182 2.47 18.00 -11.73
N LEU A 183 2.60 16.84 -11.07
CA LEU A 183 3.86 16.09 -11.08
C LEU A 183 4.22 15.56 -12.47
N LYS A 184 3.24 15.20 -13.29
CA LYS A 184 3.45 14.78 -14.67
C LYS A 184 4.03 15.92 -15.50
N ASP A 185 3.40 17.09 -15.46
CA ASP A 185 3.89 18.27 -16.19
C ASP A 185 5.28 18.68 -15.69
N LEU A 186 5.52 18.67 -14.38
CA LEU A 186 6.83 18.93 -13.78
C LEU A 186 7.89 17.94 -14.31
N ALA A 187 7.62 16.63 -14.27
CA ALA A 187 8.57 15.62 -14.72
C ALA A 187 8.87 15.74 -16.22
N GLU A 188 7.88 16.04 -17.06
CA GLU A 188 8.06 16.27 -18.49
C GLU A 188 8.98 17.46 -18.75
N GLN A 189 8.81 18.58 -18.02
CA GLN A 189 9.67 19.76 -18.16
C GLN A 189 11.10 19.47 -17.66
N LEU A 190 11.24 18.81 -16.50
CA LEU A 190 12.55 18.47 -15.95
C LEU A 190 13.33 17.48 -16.82
N ASN A 191 12.66 16.58 -17.51
CA ASN A 191 13.28 15.67 -18.49
C ASN A 191 13.81 16.38 -19.74
N VAL A 192 13.36 17.60 -20.01
CA VAL A 192 13.87 18.43 -21.10
C VAL A 192 15.00 19.34 -20.63
N VAL A 193 14.84 19.94 -19.45
CA VAL A 193 15.77 20.96 -18.91
C VAL A 193 17.01 20.33 -18.28
N HIS A 194 16.90 19.14 -17.68
CA HIS A 194 17.96 18.45 -16.92
C HIS A 194 18.68 19.37 -15.94
N PRO A 195 17.98 20.03 -15.00
CA PRO A 195 18.59 21.01 -14.13
C PRO A 195 19.64 20.40 -13.19
N ASP A 196 20.62 21.22 -12.81
CA ASP A 196 21.57 20.88 -11.77
C ASP A 196 20.87 20.70 -10.43
N TYR A 197 21.27 19.68 -9.68
CA TYR A 197 20.75 19.45 -8.33
C TYR A 197 21.69 20.09 -7.29
N PRO A 198 21.20 21.08 -6.52
CA PRO A 198 22.08 21.93 -5.68
C PRO A 198 22.61 21.24 -4.43
N LYS A 199 22.05 20.09 -4.04
CA LYS A 199 22.46 19.36 -2.84
C LYS A 199 23.32 18.16 -3.16
N SER A 200 24.18 17.80 -2.23
CA SER A 200 24.87 16.52 -2.22
C SER A 200 24.13 15.49 -1.38
N TYR A 201 24.28 14.23 -1.72
CA TYR A 201 23.88 13.10 -0.89
C TYR A 201 25.14 12.52 -0.27
N ALA A 202 25.09 12.28 1.05
CA ALA A 202 26.21 11.70 1.77
C ALA A 202 25.82 10.36 2.39
N ILE A 203 26.66 9.36 2.20
CA ILE A 203 26.68 8.16 3.02
C ILE A 203 27.76 8.35 4.06
N ALA A 204 27.39 8.49 5.32
CA ALA A 204 28.28 8.87 6.41
C ALA A 204 29.55 8.00 6.44
N GLY A 205 30.72 8.63 6.34
CA GLY A 205 32.03 7.96 6.34
C GLY A 205 32.35 7.12 5.11
N VAL A 206 31.56 7.22 4.04
CA VAL A 206 31.67 6.34 2.86
C VAL A 206 31.87 7.14 1.58
N ALA A 207 30.85 7.90 1.14
CA ALA A 207 30.90 8.61 -0.14
C ALA A 207 29.98 9.83 -0.11
N GLU A 208 30.33 10.79 -0.95
CA GLU A 208 29.53 11.96 -1.23
C GLU A 208 29.16 12.00 -2.72
N PHE A 209 27.88 12.13 -2.99
CA PHE A 209 27.29 12.24 -4.32
C PHE A 209 27.02 13.72 -4.57
N ASN A 210 27.90 14.38 -5.29
CA ASN A 210 27.81 15.80 -5.62
C ASN A 210 27.85 16.02 -7.14
N GLY A 211 27.44 17.21 -7.58
CA GLY A 211 27.34 17.54 -9.01
C GLY A 211 26.30 16.68 -9.72
N LEU A 212 25.21 16.35 -9.04
CA LEU A 212 24.10 15.61 -9.59
C LEU A 212 23.27 16.51 -10.49
N VAL A 213 22.73 15.93 -11.54
CA VAL A 213 21.76 16.56 -12.45
C VAL A 213 20.52 15.67 -12.53
N TRP A 214 19.38 16.24 -12.84
CA TRP A 214 18.18 15.46 -13.16
C TRP A 214 18.42 14.66 -14.43
N GLU A 215 18.41 13.33 -14.33
CA GLU A 215 18.61 12.43 -15.47
C GLU A 215 17.28 12.09 -16.15
N THR A 216 16.31 11.64 -15.38
CA THR A 216 14.98 11.27 -15.88
C THR A 216 13.97 11.18 -14.75
N GLY A 217 12.72 11.42 -15.05
CA GLY A 217 11.60 11.24 -14.14
C GLY A 217 10.35 10.77 -14.88
N ARG A 218 9.51 10.01 -14.19
CA ARG A 218 8.20 9.60 -14.71
C ARG A 218 7.18 9.55 -13.60
N VAL A 219 5.93 9.79 -13.96
CA VAL A 219 4.79 9.73 -13.02
C VAL A 219 3.83 8.63 -13.45
N ASP A 220 3.52 7.75 -12.53
CA ASP A 220 2.53 6.70 -12.66
C ASP A 220 1.37 6.98 -11.71
N PHE A 221 0.16 6.52 -12.05
CA PHE A 221 -0.98 6.55 -11.16
C PHE A 221 -1.67 5.19 -11.10
N TYR A 222 -2.32 4.93 -9.98
CA TYR A 222 -3.09 3.73 -9.75
C TYR A 222 -4.49 4.13 -9.35
N THR A 223 -5.47 3.33 -9.76
CA THR A 223 -6.89 3.56 -9.45
C THR A 223 -7.47 2.41 -8.66
N ARG A 224 -8.45 2.71 -7.82
CA ARG A 224 -9.29 1.73 -7.14
C ARG A 224 -10.71 1.81 -7.66
N GLU A 225 -11.39 0.68 -7.73
CA GLU A 225 -12.80 0.61 -8.10
C GLU A 225 -13.66 0.76 -6.84
N LEU A 226 -14.47 1.80 -6.78
CA LEU A 226 -15.45 2.00 -5.72
C LEU A 226 -16.77 1.29 -6.06
N SER A 227 -17.12 1.27 -7.36
CA SER A 227 -18.29 0.57 -7.91
C SER A 227 -18.02 0.18 -9.36
N LEU A 228 -18.96 -0.58 -9.99
CA LEU A 228 -18.86 -0.99 -11.39
C LEU A 228 -18.63 0.18 -12.39
N LYS A 229 -18.90 1.43 -11.98
CA LYS A 229 -18.79 2.60 -12.86
C LYS A 229 -17.88 3.71 -12.33
N THR A 230 -17.40 3.61 -11.09
CA THR A 230 -16.64 4.68 -10.43
C THR A 230 -15.26 4.20 -10.09
N LYS A 231 -14.24 4.80 -10.74
CA LYS A 231 -12.83 4.62 -10.42
C LYS A 231 -12.32 5.90 -9.76
N LEU A 232 -11.61 5.75 -8.67
CA LEU A 232 -10.93 6.83 -7.96
C LEU A 232 -9.42 6.65 -8.08
N TYR A 233 -8.68 7.74 -8.07
CA TYR A 233 -7.24 7.68 -7.87
C TYR A 233 -6.95 7.07 -6.50
N ASP A 234 -6.10 6.06 -6.47
CA ASP A 234 -5.66 5.40 -5.23
C ASP A 234 -4.28 5.91 -4.82
N ARG A 235 -3.39 6.05 -5.79
CA ARG A 235 -2.01 6.42 -5.57
C ARG A 235 -1.40 7.09 -6.80
N VAL A 236 -0.56 8.09 -6.55
CA VAL A 236 0.26 8.78 -7.55
C VAL A 236 1.73 8.67 -7.15
N VAL A 237 2.60 8.27 -8.07
CA VAL A 237 4.02 8.03 -7.80
C VAL A 237 4.88 8.72 -8.84
N LEU A 238 5.68 9.69 -8.41
CA LEU A 238 6.80 10.21 -9.19
C LEU A 238 8.06 9.41 -8.83
N ARG A 239 8.72 8.84 -9.83
CA ARG A 239 10.05 8.23 -9.70
C ARG A 239 11.02 9.02 -10.56
N PHE A 240 12.17 9.35 -10.01
CA PHE A 240 13.18 10.09 -10.73
C PHE A 240 14.59 9.65 -10.37
N VAL A 241 15.52 10.00 -11.22
CA VAL A 241 16.93 9.66 -11.07
C VAL A 241 17.75 10.93 -11.18
N LEU A 242 18.63 11.12 -10.20
CA LEU A 242 19.69 12.12 -10.23
C LEU A 242 21.01 11.41 -10.52
N SER A 243 21.86 11.95 -11.40
CA SER A 243 23.14 11.34 -11.73
C SER A 243 24.23 12.37 -11.97
N ALA A 244 25.47 11.95 -11.77
CA ALA A 244 26.67 12.68 -12.22
C ALA A 244 27.52 11.76 -13.10
N LYS A 245 28.21 12.36 -14.09
CA LYS A 245 29.10 11.64 -15.02
C LYS A 245 30.40 11.19 -14.32
N LYS A 246 30.30 10.57 -13.15
CA LYS A 246 31.46 10.03 -12.44
C LYS A 246 31.14 8.66 -11.84
N GLN A 247 32.21 7.86 -11.70
CA GLN A 247 32.17 6.60 -10.94
C GLN A 247 32.77 6.84 -9.58
N ILE A 248 32.26 6.17 -8.57
CA ILE A 248 32.80 6.16 -7.22
C ILE A 248 33.53 4.85 -7.01
N HIS A 249 34.81 4.93 -6.64
CA HIS A 249 35.65 3.76 -6.36
C HIS A 249 36.04 3.83 -4.88
N LEU A 250 35.74 2.76 -4.14
CA LEU A 250 36.05 2.67 -2.72
C LEU A 250 36.67 1.34 -2.38
N ASP A 251 37.85 1.39 -1.75
CA ASP A 251 38.49 0.23 -1.16
C ASP A 251 38.18 0.18 0.33
N ARG A 252 37.78 -0.98 0.84
CA ARG A 252 37.53 -1.21 2.26
C ARG A 252 38.07 -2.55 2.69
N GLU A 253 38.81 -2.53 3.78
CA GLU A 253 39.30 -3.76 4.44
C GLU A 253 38.15 -4.44 5.20
N TYR A 254 38.30 -5.74 5.45
CA TYR A 254 37.40 -6.48 6.32
C TYR A 254 37.64 -6.07 7.79
N PRO A 255 36.58 -5.87 8.63
CA PRO A 255 35.15 -6.09 8.35
C PRO A 255 34.40 -4.85 7.85
N ALA A 256 35.04 -3.69 7.67
CA ALA A 256 34.37 -2.45 7.23
C ALA A 256 33.73 -2.58 5.83
N SER A 257 34.27 -3.46 4.98
CA SER A 257 33.73 -3.78 3.67
C SER A 257 32.31 -4.38 3.73
N GLU A 258 32.01 -5.22 4.73
CA GLU A 258 30.66 -5.80 4.87
C GLU A 258 29.65 -4.74 5.34
N ASN A 259 30.06 -3.82 6.19
CA ASN A 259 29.22 -2.69 6.58
C ASN A 259 28.89 -1.80 5.37
N LEU A 260 29.90 -1.50 4.52
CA LEU A 260 29.68 -0.74 3.29
C LEU A 260 28.74 -1.46 2.34
N ARG A 261 28.93 -2.77 2.13
CA ARG A 261 28.03 -3.60 1.29
C ARG A 261 26.57 -3.45 1.74
N ARG A 262 26.32 -3.59 3.05
CA ARG A 262 24.99 -3.45 3.64
C ARG A 262 24.41 -2.06 3.39
N VAL A 263 25.19 -1.00 3.68
CA VAL A 263 24.74 0.38 3.50
C VAL A 263 24.40 0.69 2.04
N LEU A 264 25.20 0.23 1.08
CA LEU A 264 24.92 0.40 -0.36
C LEU A 264 23.63 -0.34 -0.77
N THR A 265 23.44 -1.56 -0.24
CA THR A 265 22.23 -2.37 -0.49
C THR A 265 20.97 -1.69 0.10
N ASP A 266 21.04 -1.25 1.35
CA ASP A 266 19.92 -0.58 2.06
C ASP A 266 19.54 0.75 1.38
N SER A 267 20.54 1.47 0.84
CA SER A 267 20.35 2.69 0.06
C SER A 267 19.89 2.44 -1.38
N LYS A 268 19.73 1.17 -1.78
CA LYS A 268 19.35 0.76 -3.15
C LYS A 268 20.31 1.27 -4.22
N ILE A 269 21.61 1.33 -3.92
CA ILE A 269 22.66 1.71 -4.85
C ILE A 269 23.15 0.44 -5.54
N GLU A 270 23.10 0.41 -6.86
CA GLU A 270 23.69 -0.66 -7.67
C GLU A 270 25.22 -0.54 -7.64
N PHE A 271 25.92 -1.62 -7.30
CA PHE A 271 27.37 -1.63 -7.22
C PHE A 271 27.96 -2.96 -7.70
N THR A 272 29.21 -2.93 -8.14
CA THR A 272 30.03 -4.10 -8.32
C THR A 272 31.04 -4.19 -7.18
N ALA A 273 31.34 -5.41 -6.71
CA ALA A 273 32.28 -5.65 -5.63
C ALA A 273 33.33 -6.69 -6.08
N LYS A 274 34.61 -6.33 -6.02
CA LYS A 274 35.73 -7.22 -6.33
C LYS A 274 36.46 -7.55 -5.03
N GLU A 275 36.48 -8.83 -4.68
CA GLU A 275 37.18 -9.34 -3.50
C GLU A 275 38.65 -9.54 -3.79
N VAL A 276 39.52 -8.99 -2.94
CA VAL A 276 40.95 -9.27 -2.89
C VAL A 276 41.18 -10.21 -1.71
N ARG A 277 41.74 -11.37 -1.98
CA ARG A 277 42.01 -12.40 -0.97
C ARG A 277 43.51 -12.50 -0.71
N ASN A 278 43.85 -12.71 0.56
CA ASN A 278 45.25 -12.99 0.96
C ASN A 278 45.69 -14.39 0.58
N ALA A 279 46.98 -14.71 0.78
CA ALA A 279 47.57 -15.99 0.49
C ALA A 279 46.92 -17.20 1.21
N ARG A 280 46.11 -16.94 2.25
CA ARG A 280 45.37 -17.95 3.02
C ARG A 280 43.91 -18.07 2.55
N GLY A 281 43.53 -17.36 1.49
CA GLY A 281 42.17 -17.40 0.92
C GLY A 281 41.14 -16.53 1.64
N TYR A 282 41.51 -15.81 2.71
CA TYR A 282 40.60 -14.89 3.41
C TYR A 282 40.46 -13.57 2.66
N ILE A 283 39.26 -12.99 2.71
CA ILE A 283 39.01 -11.66 2.16
C ILE A 283 39.80 -10.65 3.00
N GLU A 284 40.72 -9.95 2.34
CA GLU A 284 41.52 -8.90 2.93
C GLU A 284 40.89 -7.53 2.69
N ARG A 285 40.42 -7.29 1.45
CA ARG A 285 39.86 -6.04 0.99
C ARG A 285 38.81 -6.29 -0.06
N ILE A 286 37.81 -5.39 -0.15
CA ILE A 286 36.82 -5.36 -1.22
C ILE A 286 36.88 -3.98 -1.90
N THR A 287 37.00 -3.98 -3.21
CA THR A 287 36.85 -2.80 -4.06
C THR A 287 35.41 -2.69 -4.52
N PHE A 288 34.78 -1.57 -4.23
CA PHE A 288 33.42 -1.25 -4.64
C PHE A 288 33.44 -0.22 -5.76
N ASP A 289 32.79 -0.51 -6.87
CA ASP A 289 32.60 0.40 -7.99
C ASP A 289 31.12 0.64 -8.19
N PHE A 290 30.68 1.89 -8.17
CA PHE A 290 29.29 2.26 -8.40
C PHE A 290 29.14 3.64 -9.03
N PRO A 291 28.07 3.85 -9.85
CA PRO A 291 27.82 5.14 -10.46
C PRO A 291 27.41 6.17 -9.40
N CYS A 292 27.77 7.42 -9.62
CA CYS A 292 27.25 8.53 -8.82
C CYS A 292 25.79 8.81 -9.22
N LYS A 293 24.86 7.96 -8.76
CA LYS A 293 23.47 7.93 -9.17
C LYS A 293 22.56 7.71 -7.96
N VAL A 294 21.47 8.48 -7.88
CA VAL A 294 20.49 8.41 -6.82
C VAL A 294 19.11 8.20 -7.43
N ALA A 295 18.48 7.07 -7.11
CA ALA A 295 17.08 6.83 -7.43
C ALA A 295 16.20 7.35 -6.29
N ALA A 296 15.26 8.25 -6.60
CA ALA A 296 14.37 8.86 -5.65
C ALA A 296 12.91 8.69 -6.06
N SER A 297 12.01 8.77 -5.08
CA SER A 297 10.57 8.71 -5.36
C SER A 297 9.74 9.53 -4.39
N VAL A 298 8.62 10.00 -4.89
CA VAL A 298 7.54 10.67 -4.15
C VAL A 298 6.25 9.92 -4.44
N GLN A 299 5.51 9.58 -3.41
CA GLN A 299 4.24 8.88 -3.53
C GLN A 299 3.17 9.56 -2.67
N PHE A 300 2.05 9.90 -3.28
CA PHE A 300 0.82 10.30 -2.60
C PHE A 300 -0.16 9.12 -2.66
N SER A 301 -0.66 8.68 -1.51
CA SER A 301 -1.58 7.53 -1.38
C SER A 301 -2.83 7.93 -0.61
N GLY A 302 -4.00 7.64 -1.16
CA GLY A 302 -5.28 7.91 -0.50
C GLY A 302 -5.52 6.97 0.68
N GLN A 303 -5.65 7.53 1.88
CA GLN A 303 -6.08 6.85 3.10
C GLN A 303 -7.58 7.11 3.28
N PHE A 304 -8.40 6.43 2.48
CA PHE A 304 -9.84 6.70 2.37
C PHE A 304 -10.59 6.47 3.67
N ASP A 305 -10.15 5.51 4.49
CA ASP A 305 -10.75 5.22 5.81
C ASP A 305 -10.53 6.36 6.81
N MET A 306 -9.46 7.13 6.62
CA MET A 306 -9.10 8.25 7.49
C MET A 306 -9.42 9.63 6.89
N GLY A 307 -9.88 9.69 5.64
CA GLY A 307 -10.09 10.95 4.93
C GLY A 307 -8.79 11.74 4.72
N LYS A 308 -7.64 11.08 4.60
CA LYS A 308 -6.30 11.69 4.56
C LYS A 308 -5.51 11.19 3.35
N ILE A 309 -4.37 11.81 3.10
CA ILE A 309 -3.39 11.37 2.11
C ILE A 309 -2.06 11.11 2.80
N LEU A 310 -1.47 9.94 2.55
CA LEU A 310 -0.12 9.62 2.98
C LEU A 310 0.86 10.06 1.89
N LEU A 311 1.74 10.98 2.23
CA LEU A 311 2.93 11.32 1.45
C LEU A 311 4.08 10.44 1.93
N HIS A 312 4.66 9.68 1.02
CA HIS A 312 5.86 8.88 1.24
C HIS A 312 6.94 9.36 0.28
N THR A 313 8.09 9.76 0.79
CA THR A 313 9.25 10.14 -0.02
C THR A 313 10.43 9.23 0.28
N SER A 314 11.16 8.83 -0.76
CA SER A 314 12.38 8.03 -0.63
C SER A 314 13.50 8.72 -1.38
N ASN A 315 14.60 8.98 -0.70
CA ASN A 315 15.82 9.60 -1.23
C ASN A 315 15.60 10.98 -1.90
N VAL A 316 14.66 11.80 -1.41
CA VAL A 316 14.37 13.11 -2.05
C VAL A 316 15.30 14.22 -1.57
N SER A 317 15.57 14.33 -0.26
CA SER A 317 16.45 15.38 0.29
C SER A 317 17.70 14.84 0.99
N GLY A 318 17.98 13.56 0.78
CA GLY A 318 19.03 12.76 1.39
C GLY A 318 18.64 11.30 1.29
N PHE A 319 19.57 10.38 1.59
CA PHE A 319 19.21 8.96 1.66
C PHE A 319 18.29 8.71 2.84
N GLY A 320 17.21 7.97 2.59
CA GLY A 320 16.22 7.60 3.60
C GLY A 320 14.77 7.78 3.13
N VAL A 321 13.86 7.52 4.06
CA VAL A 321 12.41 7.57 3.83
C VAL A 321 11.81 8.58 4.81
N VAL A 322 10.87 9.38 4.30
CA VAL A 322 10.05 10.29 5.12
C VAL A 322 8.59 10.03 4.80
N GLU A 323 7.78 9.85 5.84
CA GLU A 323 6.32 9.70 5.72
C GLU A 323 5.62 10.85 6.44
N GLN A 324 4.58 11.37 5.81
CA GLN A 324 3.76 12.46 6.33
C GLN A 324 2.30 12.25 5.98
N ILE A 325 1.41 12.46 6.95
CA ILE A 325 -0.04 12.45 6.72
C ILE A 325 -0.49 13.88 6.39
N LEU A 326 -1.21 14.04 5.29
CA LEU A 326 -1.69 15.32 4.78
C LEU A 326 -3.22 15.35 4.75
N ALA A 327 -3.79 16.53 4.92
CA ALA A 327 -5.19 16.77 4.58
C ALA A 327 -5.33 16.93 3.05
N PRO A 328 -6.36 16.35 2.41
CA PRO A 328 -6.56 16.51 0.96
C PRO A 328 -6.63 17.97 0.51
N GLU A 329 -7.22 18.82 1.33
CA GLU A 329 -7.38 20.27 1.09
C GLU A 329 -6.06 21.04 1.12
N ALA A 330 -5.02 20.49 1.77
CA ALA A 330 -3.69 21.08 1.78
C ALA A 330 -2.93 20.89 0.46
N ILE A 331 -3.38 19.99 -0.40
CA ILE A 331 -2.76 19.73 -1.70
C ILE A 331 -3.33 20.70 -2.73
N THR A 332 -2.89 21.95 -2.67
CA THR A 332 -3.21 23.00 -3.64
C THR A 332 -2.09 23.09 -4.71
N GLU A 333 -2.32 23.84 -5.79
CA GLU A 333 -1.29 24.08 -6.80
C GLU A 333 -0.09 24.82 -6.21
N GLU A 334 -0.34 25.82 -5.35
CA GLU A 334 0.71 26.58 -4.67
C GLU A 334 1.53 25.68 -3.72
N ALA A 335 0.87 24.75 -3.01
CA ALA A 335 1.55 23.80 -2.14
C ALA A 335 2.41 22.79 -2.94
N LEU A 336 1.94 22.39 -4.12
CA LEU A 336 2.68 21.53 -5.04
C LEU A 336 3.85 22.29 -5.68
N ASP A 337 3.71 23.58 -5.96
CA ASP A 337 4.79 24.44 -6.47
C ASP A 337 5.91 24.57 -5.43
N GLU A 338 5.60 24.89 -4.18
CA GLU A 338 6.57 24.88 -3.09
C GLU A 338 7.20 23.47 -2.91
N PHE A 339 6.41 22.41 -3.09
CA PHE A 339 6.88 21.04 -3.00
C PHE A 339 7.85 20.69 -4.13
N SER A 340 7.68 21.28 -5.31
CA SER A 340 8.62 21.10 -6.44
C SER A 340 10.02 21.64 -6.09
N ALA A 341 10.13 22.76 -5.38
CA ALA A 341 11.39 23.28 -4.88
C ALA A 341 12.07 22.32 -3.89
N PHE A 342 11.29 21.58 -3.08
CA PHE A 342 11.83 20.52 -2.23
C PHE A 342 12.33 19.33 -3.06
N ILE A 343 11.59 18.89 -4.09
CA ILE A 343 12.01 17.81 -5.02
C ILE A 343 13.31 18.20 -5.74
N LEU A 344 13.44 19.45 -6.16
CA LEU A 344 14.63 19.99 -6.83
C LEU A 344 15.80 20.26 -5.88
N GLY A 345 15.61 20.05 -4.58
CA GLY A 345 16.66 20.27 -3.61
C GLY A 345 16.93 21.73 -3.27
N GLU A 346 16.13 22.67 -3.71
CA GLU A 346 16.27 24.12 -3.45
C GLU A 346 15.92 24.45 -1.99
N THR A 347 15.00 23.71 -1.39
CA THR A 347 14.60 23.84 0.02
C THR A 347 14.98 22.60 0.82
N LYS A 348 15.21 22.77 2.15
CA LYS A 348 15.54 21.66 3.06
C LYS A 348 14.33 21.01 3.72
N ALA A 349 13.24 21.75 3.83
CA ALA A 349 12.03 21.33 4.52
C ALA A 349 10.90 21.09 3.52
N LEU A 350 10.04 20.15 3.86
CA LEU A 350 8.77 19.95 3.18
C LEU A 350 7.95 21.24 3.28
N SER A 351 7.19 21.54 2.22
CA SER A 351 6.35 22.75 2.16
C SER A 351 5.50 22.92 3.42
N PRO A 352 5.57 24.08 4.09
CA PRO A 352 4.69 24.40 5.21
C PRO A 352 3.22 24.38 4.83
N LEU A 353 2.87 24.66 3.57
CA LEU A 353 1.50 24.62 3.07
C LEU A 353 0.92 23.22 3.10
N LEU A 354 1.71 22.19 2.74
CA LEU A 354 1.31 20.80 2.84
C LEU A 354 1.10 20.35 4.29
N LEU A 355 1.81 20.96 5.24
CA LEU A 355 1.76 20.57 6.65
C LEU A 355 0.65 21.30 7.44
N ARG A 356 0.05 22.37 6.90
CA ARG A 356 -0.86 23.27 7.61
C ARG A 356 -2.06 22.62 8.31
N ASN A 357 -2.49 21.44 7.88
CA ASN A 357 -3.66 20.75 8.43
C ASN A 357 -3.37 19.33 8.90
N ALA A 358 -2.10 18.96 9.06
CA ALA A 358 -1.72 17.64 9.57
C ALA A 358 -2.02 17.48 11.09
N ALA A 359 -2.25 18.57 11.80
CA ALA A 359 -2.36 18.65 13.27
C ALA A 359 -3.79 18.83 13.82
N ARG A 360 -4.83 18.58 13.00
CA ARG A 360 -6.23 18.59 13.50
C ARG A 360 -6.87 17.21 13.39
#